data_4307ad5e5d3aae74e47aa69535462677
#
_entry.id   4307ad5e5d3aae74e47aa69535462677
#
_cell.length_a   1.000
_cell.length_b   1.000
_cell.length_c   1.000
_cell.angle_alpha   90.00
_cell.angle_beta   90.00
_cell.angle_gamma   90.00
#
_symmetry.space_group_name_H-M   'P 1'
#
loop_
_entity.id
_entity.type
_entity.pdbx_description
1 polymer ?
#
loop_
_entity_poly.entity_id
_entity_poly.type
_entity_poly.pdbx_seq_one_letter_code
_entity_poly.pdbx_strand_id
1 'polypeptide(L)'
;MTHETAQETFEISPRFRGTLEARIAALEANADHDESRVSTLDNADHIRRQYRLVAAQRAEALRMRLFLDRARTRWTQPVLH
;
A
#
# COMPACT_ATOMS: atom_id res chain seq x y z
N MET A 1 -4.40 28.98 -14.59
CA MET A 1 -4.24 28.56 -14.22
C MET A 1 -3.78 27.65 -13.85
N THR A 2 -3.62 27.31 -13.52
CA THR A 2 -3.43 26.51 -13.21
C THR A 2 -2.92 25.90 -12.69
N HIS A 3 -2.88 25.37 -12.28
CA HIS A 3 -2.59 24.71 -11.69
C HIS A 3 -2.17 23.69 -11.54
N GLU A 4 -1.89 23.19 -11.70
CA GLU A 4 -1.47 22.46 -11.48
C GLU A 4 -1.21 21.83 -10.45
N THR A 5 -1.44 21.66 -9.95
CA THR A 5 -1.45 21.17 -8.70
C THR A 5 -1.59 19.74 -8.59
N ALA A 6 -2.12 19.07 -9.48
CA ALA A 6 -2.24 17.65 -9.47
C ALA A 6 -0.89 16.99 -9.35
N GLN A 7 0.13 17.71 -9.65
CA GLN A 7 1.46 17.19 -9.61
C GLN A 7 2.15 17.48 -8.30
N GLU A 8 1.38 17.94 -7.35
CA GLU A 8 1.96 18.27 -6.09
C GLU A 8 2.69 17.08 -5.48
N THR A 9 3.90 17.28 -5.06
CA THR A 9 4.66 16.25 -4.39
C THR A 9 4.92 16.67 -2.98
N PHE A 10 5.20 15.71 -2.13
CA PHE A 10 5.52 15.98 -0.75
C PHE A 10 6.70 15.12 -0.36
N GLU A 11 7.38 15.53 0.68
CA GLU A 11 8.57 14.84 1.13
C GLU A 11 8.26 13.99 2.33
N ILE A 12 8.83 12.81 2.36
CA ILE A 12 8.71 11.93 3.49
C ILE A 12 10.11 11.45 3.88
N SER A 13 10.25 11.07 5.14
CA SER A 13 11.52 10.57 5.61
C SER A 13 11.74 9.15 5.12
N PRO A 14 13.00 8.71 5.03
CA PRO A 14 13.28 7.32 4.67
C PRO A 14 12.64 6.34 5.64
N ARG A 15 12.58 6.70 6.91
CA ARG A 15 11.97 5.83 7.90
C ARG A 15 10.48 5.65 7.64
N PHE A 16 9.80 6.75 7.35
CA PHE A 16 8.38 6.69 7.08
C PHE A 16 8.12 5.88 5.81
N ARG A 17 8.96 6.10 4.79
CA ARG A 17 8.84 5.32 3.56
C ARG A 17 8.98 3.83 3.85
N GLY A 18 9.98 3.47 4.66
CA GLY A 18 10.18 2.07 5.01
C GLY A 18 9.00 1.49 5.76
N THR A 19 8.39 2.28 6.64
CA THR A 19 7.21 1.84 7.37
C THR A 19 6.05 1.55 6.42
N LEU A 20 5.84 2.44 5.44
CA LEU A 20 4.77 2.22 4.48
C LEU A 20 5.05 1.04 3.57
N GLU A 21 6.30 0.88 3.15
CA GLU A 21 6.66 -0.25 2.31
C GLU A 21 6.44 -1.57 3.04
N ALA A 22 6.78 -1.62 4.32
CA ALA A 22 6.54 -2.81 5.12
C ALA A 22 5.05 -3.09 5.26
N ARG A 23 4.26 -2.03 5.43
CA ARG A 23 2.82 -2.19 5.55
C ARG A 23 2.20 -2.69 4.25
N ILE A 24 2.66 -2.15 3.12
CA ILE A 24 2.19 -2.62 1.82
C ILE A 24 2.49 -4.11 1.66
N ALA A 25 3.72 -4.50 1.99
CA ALA A 25 4.10 -5.90 1.87
C ALA A 25 3.24 -6.79 2.76
N ALA A 26 2.96 -6.34 3.97
CA ALA A 26 2.12 -7.12 4.89
C ALA A 26 0.70 -7.24 4.37
N LEU A 27 0.14 -6.16 3.85
CA LEU A 27 -1.22 -6.19 3.31
C LEU A 27 -1.31 -7.12 2.11
N GLU A 28 -0.31 -7.08 1.23
CA GLU A 28 -0.31 -7.92 0.05
C GLU A 28 -0.13 -9.38 0.41
N ALA A 29 0.75 -9.67 1.38
CA ALA A 29 0.95 -11.04 1.83
C ALA A 29 -0.32 -11.58 2.50
N ASN A 30 -0.98 -10.75 3.30
CA ASN A 30 -2.22 -11.16 3.94
C ASN A 30 -3.31 -11.41 2.91
N ALA A 31 -3.38 -10.55 1.88
CA ALA A 31 -4.37 -10.73 0.82
C ALA A 31 -4.14 -12.03 0.07
N ASP A 32 -2.87 -12.32 -0.24
CA ASP A 32 -2.53 -13.57 -0.93
C ASP A 32 -2.90 -14.78 -0.08
N HIS A 33 -2.58 -14.72 1.19
CA HIS A 33 -2.90 -15.81 2.11
C HIS A 33 -4.42 -16.00 2.20
N ASP A 34 -5.15 -14.90 2.38
CA ASP A 34 -6.59 -14.97 2.53
C ASP A 34 -7.26 -15.44 1.25
N GLU A 35 -6.71 -15.04 0.10
CA GLU A 35 -7.25 -15.50 -1.17
C GLU A 35 -7.03 -17.00 -1.35
N SER A 36 -5.89 -17.49 -0.91
CA SER A 36 -5.59 -18.92 -1.05
C SER A 36 -6.54 -19.78 -0.22
N ARG A 37 -7.18 -19.20 0.79
CA ARG A 37 -8.10 -19.95 1.64
C ARG A 37 -9.49 -20.07 1.04
N VAL A 38 -9.77 -19.34 -0.03
CA VAL A 38 -11.10 -19.40 -0.63
C VAL A 38 -11.44 -20.80 -1.05
N SER A 39 -10.46 -21.55 -1.57
CA SER A 39 -10.72 -22.91 -2.05
C SER A 39 -11.10 -23.87 -0.93
N THR A 40 -10.91 -23.49 0.32
CA THR A 40 -11.29 -24.34 1.46
C THR A 40 -12.66 -24.02 1.99
N LEU A 41 -13.32 -23.01 1.44
CA LEU A 41 -14.63 -22.58 1.93
C LEU A 41 -15.72 -23.22 1.10
N ASP A 42 -16.79 -23.63 1.79
CA ASP A 42 -17.93 -24.26 1.14
C ASP A 42 -19.13 -23.35 0.97
N ASN A 43 -19.21 -22.36 1.84
CA ASN A 43 -20.40 -21.53 1.90
C ASN A 43 -20.21 -20.30 1.02
N ALA A 44 -21.21 -20.05 0.14
CA ALA A 44 -21.12 -18.94 -0.80
C ALA A 44 -20.98 -17.59 -0.12
N ASP A 45 -21.64 -17.42 1.04
CA ASP A 45 -21.54 -16.17 1.76
C ASP A 45 -20.15 -15.97 2.36
N HIS A 46 -19.54 -17.05 2.82
CA HIS A 46 -18.18 -17.00 3.35
C HIS A 46 -17.20 -16.67 2.22
N ILE A 47 -17.41 -17.27 1.06
CA ILE A 47 -16.55 -17.02 -0.09
C ILE A 47 -16.63 -15.54 -0.48
N ARG A 48 -17.85 -14.99 -0.56
CA ARG A 48 -18.01 -13.58 -0.91
C ARG A 48 -17.34 -12.67 0.10
N ARG A 49 -17.48 -12.99 1.38
CA ARG A 49 -16.84 -12.19 2.42
C ARG A 49 -15.33 -12.25 2.33
N GLN A 50 -14.82 -13.44 2.03
CA GLN A 50 -13.38 -13.61 1.92
C GLN A 50 -12.83 -12.79 0.75
N TYR A 51 -13.51 -12.83 -0.39
CA TYR A 51 -13.09 -12.02 -1.52
C TYR A 51 -13.18 -10.53 -1.24
N ARG A 52 -14.19 -10.13 -0.48
CA ARG A 52 -14.32 -8.73 -0.12
C ARG A 52 -13.17 -8.29 0.79
N LEU A 53 -12.78 -9.14 1.71
CA LEU A 53 -11.63 -8.86 2.56
C LEU A 53 -10.36 -8.73 1.75
N VAL A 54 -10.14 -9.66 0.83
CA VAL A 54 -8.96 -9.63 -0.03
C VAL A 54 -8.93 -8.35 -0.85
N ALA A 55 -10.08 -7.98 -1.42
CA ALA A 55 -10.17 -6.77 -2.22
C ALA A 55 -9.86 -5.53 -1.40
N ALA A 56 -10.35 -5.48 -0.15
CA ALA A 56 -10.09 -4.34 0.71
C ALA A 56 -8.61 -4.22 1.05
N GLN A 57 -7.95 -5.34 1.32
CA GLN A 57 -6.53 -5.35 1.62
C GLN A 57 -5.71 -4.87 0.43
N ARG A 58 -6.06 -5.36 -0.76
CA ARG A 58 -5.34 -4.95 -1.98
C ARG A 58 -5.58 -3.49 -2.32
N ALA A 59 -6.80 -3.02 -2.09
CA ALA A 59 -7.09 -1.61 -2.34
C ALA A 59 -6.30 -0.72 -1.40
N GLU A 60 -6.17 -1.14 -0.15
CA GLU A 60 -5.39 -0.36 0.81
C GLU A 60 -3.92 -0.32 0.41
N ALA A 61 -3.37 -1.48 0.03
CA ALA A 61 -1.99 -1.53 -0.41
C ALA A 61 -1.78 -0.65 -1.64
N LEU A 62 -2.73 -0.67 -2.56
CA LEU A 62 -2.62 0.17 -3.76
C LEU A 62 -2.63 1.65 -3.42
N ARG A 63 -3.51 2.07 -2.51
CA ARG A 63 -3.55 3.46 -2.10
C ARG A 63 -2.20 3.89 -1.53
N MET A 64 -1.58 3.03 -0.74
CA MET A 64 -0.28 3.34 -0.17
C MET A 64 0.80 3.41 -1.24
N ARG A 65 0.74 2.51 -2.23
CA ARG A 65 1.70 2.56 -3.34
C ARG A 65 1.57 3.84 -4.12
N LEU A 66 0.33 4.27 -4.38
CA LEU A 66 0.11 5.50 -5.11
C LEU A 66 0.59 6.70 -4.31
N PHE A 67 0.42 6.65 -3.00
CA PHE A 67 0.97 7.71 -2.16
C PHE A 67 2.49 7.74 -2.28
N LEU A 68 3.15 6.58 -2.19
CA LEU A 68 4.60 6.54 -2.28
C LEU A 68 5.12 6.97 -3.65
N ASP A 69 4.35 6.68 -4.71
CA ASP A 69 4.75 7.10 -6.05
C ASP A 69 4.81 8.61 -6.18
N ARG A 70 4.00 9.30 -5.39
CA ARG A 70 3.95 10.76 -5.43
C ARG A 70 4.85 11.40 -4.40
N ALA A 71 5.34 10.62 -3.45
CA ALA A 71 6.17 11.15 -2.39
C ALA A 71 7.62 11.19 -2.83
N ARG A 72 8.30 12.21 -2.36
CA ARG A 72 9.73 12.31 -2.56
C ARG A 72 10.40 11.99 -1.24
N THR A 73 11.38 11.09 -1.28
CA THR A 73 12.08 10.74 -0.07
C THR A 73 13.12 11.79 0.24
N ARG A 74 13.07 12.31 1.43
CA ARG A 74 14.04 13.30 1.85
C ARG A 74 15.22 12.56 2.46
N TRP A 75 16.32 12.54 1.74
CA TRP A 75 17.51 11.87 2.23
C TRP A 75 18.38 12.87 2.96
N THR A 76 18.77 12.49 4.13
CA THR A 76 19.71 13.31 4.88
C THR A 76 21.07 13.06 4.30
N GLN A 77 21.63 14.09 3.76
CA GLN A 77 22.95 13.97 3.20
C GLN A 77 23.96 14.04 4.31
N PRO A 78 24.86 13.09 4.37
CA PRO A 78 25.95 13.24 5.34
C PRO A 78 26.74 14.46 4.98
N VAL A 79 27.12 15.13 5.98
CA VAL A 79 27.93 16.31 5.75
C VAL A 79 29.33 15.84 5.50
N LEU A 80 29.75 16.02 4.31
CA LEU A 80 31.06 15.56 3.94
C LEU A 80 31.96 16.70 3.78
N HIS A 81 32.77 16.94 4.65
CA HIS A 81 33.63 18.05 4.49
C HIS A 81 34.98 17.81 5.02
#